data_dc28d116c32d9b8b5c1264a8d3df5278
#
_entry.id   dc28d116c32d9b8b5c1264a8d3df5278
#
_cell.length_a   1.000
_cell.length_b   1.000
_cell.length_c   1.000
_cell.angle_alpha   90.00
_cell.angle_beta   90.00
_cell.angle_gamma   90.00
#
_symmetry.space_group_name_H-M   'P 1'
#
loop_
_entity.id
_entity.type
_entity.pdbx_description
1 polymer ?
#
loop_
_entity_poly.entity_id
_entity_poly.type
_entity_poly.pdbx_seq_one_letter_code
_entity_poly.pdbx_strand_id
1 'polypeptide(L)'
;LLEKCDTLIIGGGMAYTFLKAQGKEIGKSLVDDSKIDYCNEMMAKAEKLGKKLLLPVDAVVSADFPNPIDAPIEVENVSVDNIPVDKEAMDIGKETAALYADAVKTAKTVVWNGPMGVFENPTLAAGTIAVAKALADTDATTIIGGGDSAAAVNQLGFGDKMSHISTGGGASL
;
A
#
# COMPACT_ATOMS: atom_id res chain seq x y z
N LEU A 1 -0.17 1.81 16.74
CA LEU A 1 0.73 1.06 15.87
C LEU A 1 1.91 1.86 15.40
N LEU A 2 1.67 3.13 15.08
CA LEU A 2 2.72 4.06 14.68
C LEU A 2 3.80 4.20 15.75
N GLU A 3 3.47 4.01 17.00
CA GLU A 3 4.41 4.07 18.12
C GLU A 3 5.32 2.83 18.20
N LYS A 4 4.91 1.73 17.58
CA LYS A 4 5.61 0.44 17.67
C LYS A 4 6.48 0.13 16.45
N CYS A 5 6.46 0.97 15.44
CA CYS A 5 7.26 0.79 14.23
C CYS A 5 8.01 2.07 13.90
N ASP A 6 9.03 1.97 13.08
CA ASP A 6 9.71 3.14 12.51
C ASP A 6 9.26 3.43 11.08
N THR A 7 8.64 2.44 10.42
CA THR A 7 8.20 2.55 9.04
C THR A 7 6.83 1.90 8.89
N LEU A 8 5.86 2.66 8.40
CA LEU A 8 4.49 2.20 8.15
C LEU A 8 4.20 2.30 6.66
N ILE A 9 3.85 1.18 6.05
CA ILE A 9 3.45 1.10 4.64
C ILE A 9 1.93 0.99 4.57
N ILE A 10 1.29 1.94 3.92
CA ILE A 10 -0.15 1.98 3.71
C ILE A 10 -0.44 1.61 2.27
N GLY A 11 -1.25 0.58 2.05
CA GLY A 11 -1.66 0.15 0.73
C GLY A 11 -3.16 0.26 0.51
N GLY A 12 -3.59 -0.04 -0.73
CA GLY A 12 -4.99 -0.13 -1.09
C GLY A 12 -5.75 1.19 -1.01
N GLY A 13 -7.04 1.09 -0.75
CA GLY A 13 -7.93 2.25 -0.67
C GLY A 13 -7.54 3.28 0.37
N MET A 14 -6.94 2.84 1.48
CA MET A 14 -6.46 3.77 2.51
C MET A 14 -5.34 4.67 1.99
N ALA A 15 -4.44 4.16 1.15
CA ALA A 15 -3.39 4.97 0.56
C ALA A 15 -3.97 6.12 -0.26
N TYR A 16 -5.02 5.87 -1.03
CA TYR A 16 -5.67 6.91 -1.83
C TYR A 16 -6.46 7.89 -0.97
N THR A 17 -7.01 7.44 0.14
CA THR A 17 -7.63 8.32 1.13
C THR A 17 -6.59 9.29 1.71
N PHE A 18 -5.38 8.82 2.03
CA PHE A 18 -4.28 9.68 2.44
C PHE A 18 -3.90 10.68 1.36
N LEU A 19 -3.82 10.26 0.09
CA LEU A 19 -3.50 11.15 -1.02
C LEU A 19 -4.56 12.24 -1.19
N LYS A 20 -5.83 11.89 -1.06
CA LYS A 20 -6.92 12.87 -1.10
C LYS A 20 -6.82 13.87 0.06
N ALA A 21 -6.46 13.39 1.26
CA ALA A 21 -6.24 14.25 2.42
C ALA A 21 -5.12 15.26 2.17
N GLN A 22 -4.14 14.93 1.32
CA GLN A 22 -3.08 15.83 0.90
C GLN A 22 -3.50 16.80 -0.21
N GLY A 23 -4.76 16.73 -0.66
CA GLY A 23 -5.27 17.60 -1.72
C GLY A 23 -5.07 17.08 -3.14
N LYS A 24 -4.69 15.82 -3.31
CA LYS A 24 -4.47 15.24 -4.63
C LYS A 24 -5.77 14.73 -5.24
N GLU A 25 -5.84 14.78 -6.58
CA GLU A 25 -6.93 14.20 -7.34
C GLU A 25 -6.65 12.72 -7.59
N ILE A 26 -7.56 11.86 -7.20
CA ILE A 26 -7.38 10.40 -7.27
C ILE A 26 -8.30 9.72 -8.30
N GLY A 27 -9.00 10.49 -9.13
CA GLY A 27 -9.90 9.95 -10.15
C GLY A 27 -11.01 9.12 -9.55
N LYS A 28 -11.19 7.91 -10.09
CA LYS A 28 -12.19 6.94 -9.60
C LYS A 28 -11.64 6.00 -8.53
N SER A 29 -10.45 6.27 -7.99
CA SER A 29 -9.82 5.40 -6.99
C SER A 29 -10.68 5.27 -5.74
N LEU A 30 -10.55 4.12 -5.09
CA LEU A 30 -11.24 3.88 -3.82
C LEU A 30 -10.80 4.91 -2.78
N VAL A 31 -11.78 5.45 -2.07
CA VAL A 31 -11.54 6.44 -1.02
C VAL A 31 -12.62 6.31 0.05
N ASP A 32 -12.22 6.54 1.29
CA ASP A 32 -13.15 6.66 2.41
C ASP A 32 -13.12 8.09 2.94
N ASP A 33 -14.04 8.92 2.47
CA ASP A 33 -14.11 10.33 2.83
C ASP A 33 -14.31 10.55 4.34
N SER A 34 -14.90 9.57 5.04
CA SER A 34 -15.07 9.63 6.49
C SER A 34 -13.75 9.54 7.26
N LYS A 35 -12.67 9.13 6.59
CA LYS A 35 -11.34 8.95 7.18
C LYS A 35 -10.36 10.06 6.83
N ILE A 36 -10.77 11.11 6.13
CA ILE A 36 -9.87 12.21 5.74
C ILE A 36 -9.23 12.85 6.97
N ASP A 37 -10.01 13.17 7.98
CA ASP A 37 -9.50 13.77 9.23
C ASP A 37 -8.55 12.83 9.95
N TYR A 38 -8.87 11.54 9.99
CA TYR A 38 -8.01 10.51 10.55
C TYR A 38 -6.66 10.45 9.82
N CYS A 39 -6.67 10.52 8.49
CA CYS A 39 -5.44 10.51 7.69
C CYS A 39 -4.57 11.73 7.99
N ASN A 40 -5.17 12.91 8.12
CA ASN A 40 -4.44 14.12 8.48
C ASN A 40 -3.80 14.01 9.88
N GLU A 41 -4.53 13.45 10.84
CA GLU A 41 -4.01 13.22 12.19
C GLU A 41 -2.84 12.23 12.17
N MET A 42 -2.94 11.15 11.40
CA MET A 42 -1.89 10.14 11.28
C MET A 42 -0.63 10.71 10.64
N MET A 43 -0.76 11.52 9.58
CA MET A 43 0.38 12.17 8.94
C MET A 43 1.09 13.12 9.90
N ALA A 44 0.34 13.91 10.66
CA ALA A 44 0.89 14.82 11.66
C ALA A 44 1.58 14.05 12.79
N LYS A 45 0.98 12.96 13.26
CA LYS A 45 1.55 12.13 14.31
C LYS A 45 2.85 11.46 13.85
N ALA A 46 2.89 10.96 12.62
CA ALA A 46 4.10 10.35 12.06
C ALA A 46 5.26 11.34 12.01
N GLU A 47 4.98 12.57 11.56
CA GLU A 47 5.97 13.63 11.50
C GLU A 47 6.47 13.99 12.91
N LYS A 48 5.56 14.15 13.85
CA LYS A 48 5.89 14.48 15.25
C LYS A 48 6.77 13.42 15.91
N LEU A 49 6.51 12.15 15.63
CA LEU A 49 7.24 11.01 16.21
C LEU A 49 8.51 10.65 15.41
N GLY A 50 8.76 11.31 14.28
CA GLY A 50 9.89 11.00 13.41
C GLY A 50 9.76 9.65 12.71
N LYS A 51 8.55 9.17 12.49
CA LYS A 51 8.29 7.90 11.81
C LYS A 51 8.13 8.11 10.32
N LYS A 52 8.48 7.07 9.54
CA LYS A 52 8.26 7.08 8.10
C LYS A 52 6.89 6.52 7.79
N LEU A 53 6.03 7.36 7.23
CA LEU A 53 4.73 6.95 6.69
C LEU A 53 4.85 6.94 5.18
N LEU A 54 4.88 5.75 4.58
CA LEU A 54 5.13 5.59 3.15
C LEU A 54 3.83 5.64 2.36
N LEU A 55 3.76 6.61 1.45
CA LEU A 55 2.62 6.80 0.56
C LEU A 55 3.08 6.75 -0.89
N PRO A 56 2.21 6.34 -1.84
CA PRO A 56 2.59 6.23 -3.23
C PRO A 56 3.01 7.55 -3.86
N VAL A 57 3.99 7.52 -4.76
CA VAL A 57 4.38 8.65 -5.61
C VAL A 57 3.93 8.45 -7.04
N ASP A 58 3.64 7.21 -7.43
CA ASP A 58 3.04 6.86 -8.71
C ASP A 58 2.06 5.71 -8.55
N ALA A 59 1.24 5.48 -9.56
CA ALA A 59 0.22 4.45 -9.51
C ALA A 59 0.00 3.84 -10.88
N VAL A 60 -0.41 2.58 -10.90
CA VAL A 60 -0.89 1.90 -12.09
C VAL A 60 -2.40 2.09 -12.16
N VAL A 61 -2.87 2.72 -13.21
CA VAL A 61 -4.27 3.10 -13.38
C VAL A 61 -4.90 2.41 -14.58
N SER A 62 -6.22 2.23 -14.52
CA SER A 62 -7.01 1.70 -15.62
C SER A 62 -8.38 2.35 -15.64
N ALA A 63 -9.01 2.39 -16.82
CA ALA A 63 -10.36 2.91 -17.00
C ALA A 63 -11.41 1.94 -16.45
N ASP A 64 -11.13 0.63 -16.45
CA ASP A 64 -12.06 -0.42 -16.07
C ASP A 64 -11.46 -1.32 -15.01
N PHE A 65 -12.30 -1.81 -14.09
CA PHE A 65 -11.91 -2.84 -13.13
C PHE A 65 -11.93 -4.21 -13.82
N PRO A 66 -10.94 -5.10 -13.56
CA PRO A 66 -10.91 -6.41 -14.21
C PRO A 66 -12.12 -7.27 -13.80
N ASN A 67 -12.77 -7.89 -14.80
CA ASN A 67 -13.91 -8.78 -14.60
C ASN A 67 -13.84 -9.93 -15.61
N PRO A 68 -13.57 -11.18 -15.17
CA PRO A 68 -13.28 -11.56 -13.77
C PRO A 68 -12.00 -10.92 -13.22
N ILE A 69 -11.77 -11.02 -11.90
CA ILE A 69 -10.72 -10.28 -11.22
C ILE A 69 -9.31 -10.55 -11.77
N ASP A 70 -9.09 -11.73 -12.34
CA ASP A 70 -7.82 -12.13 -12.96
C ASP A 70 -7.75 -11.89 -14.47
N ALA A 71 -8.75 -11.23 -15.04
CA ALA A 71 -8.81 -10.96 -16.47
C ALA A 71 -7.68 -10.02 -16.93
N PRO A 72 -7.21 -10.17 -18.19
CA PRO A 72 -6.26 -9.20 -18.75
C PRO A 72 -6.84 -7.79 -18.73
N ILE A 73 -5.99 -6.79 -18.44
CA ILE A 73 -6.42 -5.39 -18.33
C ILE A 73 -5.33 -4.48 -18.88
N GLU A 74 -5.76 -3.39 -19.54
CA GLU A 74 -4.85 -2.36 -19.99
C GLU A 74 -4.59 -1.37 -18.88
N VAL A 75 -3.33 -1.06 -18.62
CA VAL A 75 -2.91 -0.21 -17.52
C VAL A 75 -1.90 0.84 -17.98
N GLU A 76 -1.80 1.90 -17.20
CA GLU A 76 -0.83 2.98 -17.41
C GLU A 76 -0.21 3.34 -16.06
N ASN A 77 1.10 3.56 -16.04
CA ASN A 77 1.79 4.03 -14.84
C ASN A 77 1.87 5.56 -14.87
N VAL A 78 1.27 6.22 -13.89
CA VAL A 78 1.21 7.69 -13.82
C VAL A 78 1.67 8.19 -12.46
N SER A 79 2.16 9.44 -12.41
CA SER A 79 2.39 10.13 -11.13
C SER A 79 1.08 10.30 -10.38
N VAL A 80 1.12 10.23 -9.03
CA VAL A 80 -0.07 10.49 -8.22
C VAL A 80 -0.55 11.94 -8.31
N ASP A 81 0.26 12.83 -8.85
CA ASP A 81 -0.14 14.21 -9.13
C ASP A 81 -0.95 14.33 -10.43
N ASN A 82 -1.00 13.28 -11.24
CA ASN A 82 -1.62 13.28 -12.56
C ASN A 82 -2.55 12.09 -12.81
N ILE A 83 -3.25 11.62 -11.78
CA ILE A 83 -4.22 10.53 -11.96
C ILE A 83 -5.41 11.06 -12.78
N PRO A 84 -5.71 10.46 -13.95
CA PRO A 84 -6.84 10.90 -14.77
C PRO A 84 -8.17 10.74 -14.05
N VAL A 85 -9.09 11.68 -14.26
CA VAL A 85 -10.39 11.69 -13.55
C VAL A 85 -11.27 10.49 -13.90
N ASP A 86 -11.06 9.89 -15.06
CA ASP A 86 -11.82 8.74 -15.57
C ASP A 86 -11.15 7.39 -15.29
N LYS A 87 -10.06 7.39 -14.54
CA LYS A 87 -9.30 6.17 -14.23
C LYS A 87 -9.21 5.92 -12.74
N GLU A 88 -9.03 4.65 -12.39
CA GLU A 88 -8.88 4.16 -11.02
C GLU A 88 -7.47 3.62 -10.84
N ALA A 89 -6.83 4.00 -9.74
CA ALA A 89 -5.54 3.45 -9.35
C ALA A 89 -5.77 2.06 -8.74
N MET A 90 -5.05 1.06 -9.24
CA MET A 90 -5.24 -0.36 -8.89
C MET A 90 -3.98 -1.04 -8.40
N ASP A 91 -2.84 -0.35 -8.42
CA ASP A 91 -1.57 -0.82 -7.89
C ASP A 91 -0.64 0.38 -7.71
N ILE A 92 0.42 0.20 -6.95
CA ILE A 92 1.50 1.19 -6.90
C ILE A 92 2.32 1.10 -8.18
N GLY A 93 2.92 2.23 -8.56
CA GLY A 93 3.81 2.26 -9.70
C GLY A 93 5.21 1.76 -9.38
N LYS A 94 6.04 1.69 -10.40
CA LYS A 94 7.42 1.19 -10.30
C LYS A 94 8.31 2.08 -9.43
N GLU A 95 8.11 3.39 -9.45
CA GLU A 95 8.88 4.31 -8.60
C GLU A 95 8.53 4.14 -7.14
N THR A 96 7.25 3.97 -6.84
CA THR A 96 6.77 3.70 -5.48
C THR A 96 7.37 2.39 -4.96
N ALA A 97 7.34 1.33 -5.77
CA ALA A 97 7.89 0.03 -5.39
C ALA A 97 9.39 0.13 -5.04
N ALA A 98 10.17 0.84 -5.86
CA ALA A 98 11.59 1.06 -5.61
C ALA A 98 11.84 1.87 -4.32
N LEU A 99 11.05 2.91 -4.12
CA LEU A 99 11.14 3.78 -2.94
C LEU A 99 10.83 3.01 -1.66
N TYR A 100 9.80 2.16 -1.68
CA TYR A 100 9.43 1.34 -0.53
C TYR A 100 10.49 0.28 -0.24
N ALA A 101 11.04 -0.35 -1.27
CA ALA A 101 12.10 -1.33 -1.10
C ALA A 101 13.36 -0.69 -0.46
N ASP A 102 13.72 0.52 -0.88
CA ASP A 102 14.85 1.24 -0.29
C ASP A 102 14.57 1.63 1.17
N ALA A 103 13.37 2.09 1.49
CA ALA A 103 13.00 2.45 2.85
C ALA A 103 13.05 1.24 3.79
N VAL A 104 12.61 0.08 3.32
CA VAL A 104 12.61 -1.16 4.09
C VAL A 104 14.03 -1.61 4.45
N LYS A 105 15.01 -1.37 3.59
CA LYS A 105 16.41 -1.77 3.83
C LYS A 105 17.00 -1.16 5.09
N THR A 106 16.57 0.04 5.46
CA THR A 106 17.10 0.76 6.62
C THR A 106 16.16 0.73 7.83
N ALA A 107 15.00 0.11 7.69
CA ALA A 107 14.02 0.03 8.76
C ALA A 107 14.41 -1.01 9.81
N LYS A 108 13.97 -0.80 11.04
CA LYS A 108 14.10 -1.77 12.13
C LYS A 108 12.81 -2.54 12.33
N THR A 109 11.68 -1.85 12.26
CA THR A 109 10.35 -2.45 12.38
C THR A 109 9.44 -1.84 11.34
N VAL A 110 8.90 -2.68 10.47
CA VAL A 110 7.98 -2.27 9.40
C VAL A 110 6.61 -2.83 9.67
N VAL A 111 5.59 -1.99 9.63
CA VAL A 111 4.20 -2.41 9.58
C VAL A 111 3.68 -2.18 8.18
N TRP A 112 3.11 -3.20 7.57
CA TRP A 112 2.47 -3.13 6.26
C TRP A 112 0.99 -3.42 6.41
N ASN A 113 0.17 -2.46 6.02
CA ASN A 113 -1.29 -2.55 6.12
C ASN A 113 -1.92 -2.30 4.75
N GLY A 114 -2.58 -3.32 4.22
CA GLY A 114 -3.26 -3.30 2.93
C GLY A 114 -2.37 -3.74 1.76
N PRO A 115 -2.83 -4.67 0.91
CA PRO A 115 -2.10 -5.01 -0.30
C PRO A 115 -1.96 -3.77 -1.18
N MET A 116 -0.88 -3.70 -1.94
CA MET A 116 -0.57 -2.52 -2.76
C MET A 116 -1.54 -2.34 -3.91
N GLY A 117 -2.13 -3.42 -4.40
CA GLY A 117 -3.04 -3.39 -5.54
C GLY A 117 -3.95 -4.60 -5.57
N VAL A 118 -4.59 -4.82 -6.72
CA VAL A 118 -5.47 -5.97 -6.96
C VAL A 118 -4.58 -7.20 -7.21
N PHE A 119 -4.08 -7.78 -6.14
CA PHE A 119 -3.06 -8.84 -6.20
C PHE A 119 -3.57 -10.14 -6.83
N GLU A 120 -4.86 -10.35 -6.91
CA GLU A 120 -5.47 -11.49 -7.61
C GLU A 120 -5.30 -11.38 -9.12
N ASN A 121 -4.95 -10.21 -9.63
CA ASN A 121 -4.72 -9.99 -11.06
C ASN A 121 -3.23 -9.95 -11.34
N PRO A 122 -2.69 -10.81 -12.23
CA PRO A 122 -1.25 -10.86 -12.51
C PRO A 122 -0.67 -9.52 -12.97
N THR A 123 -1.42 -8.72 -13.73
CA THR A 123 -0.98 -7.40 -14.18
C THR A 123 -0.88 -6.41 -13.04
N LEU A 124 -1.73 -6.54 -12.02
CA LEU A 124 -1.87 -5.61 -10.91
C LEU A 124 -1.20 -6.10 -9.62
N ALA A 125 -0.54 -7.26 -9.65
CA ALA A 125 0.12 -7.84 -8.48
C ALA A 125 1.57 -7.38 -8.30
N ALA A 126 2.15 -6.73 -9.30
CA ALA A 126 3.58 -6.39 -9.30
C ALA A 126 4.01 -5.58 -8.07
N GLY A 127 3.21 -4.59 -7.67
CA GLY A 127 3.51 -3.76 -6.50
C GLY A 127 3.47 -4.55 -5.20
N THR A 128 2.45 -5.38 -5.01
CA THR A 128 2.34 -6.23 -3.82
C THR A 128 3.50 -7.23 -3.74
N ILE A 129 3.87 -7.83 -4.86
CA ILE A 129 5.01 -8.76 -4.94
C ILE A 129 6.31 -8.03 -4.59
N ALA A 130 6.53 -6.83 -5.13
CA ALA A 130 7.74 -6.06 -4.88
C ALA A 130 7.90 -5.71 -3.40
N VAL A 131 6.82 -5.28 -2.74
CA VAL A 131 6.83 -4.96 -1.31
C VAL A 131 7.05 -6.22 -0.48
N ALA A 132 6.33 -7.30 -0.78
CA ALA A 132 6.47 -8.57 -0.06
C ALA A 132 7.89 -9.11 -0.17
N LYS A 133 8.49 -9.04 -1.35
CA LYS A 133 9.87 -9.47 -1.58
C LYS A 133 10.87 -8.63 -0.78
N ALA A 134 10.69 -7.31 -0.76
CA ALA A 134 11.54 -6.42 0.02
C ALA A 134 11.48 -6.75 1.51
N LEU A 135 10.28 -7.02 2.03
CA LEU A 135 10.09 -7.41 3.42
C LEU A 135 10.66 -8.80 3.72
N ALA A 136 10.61 -9.71 2.76
CA ALA A 136 11.20 -11.05 2.91
C ALA A 136 12.73 -11.01 3.00
N ASP A 137 13.34 -10.03 2.34
CA ASP A 137 14.80 -9.90 2.25
C ASP A 137 15.41 -8.97 3.31
N THR A 138 14.59 -8.32 4.14
CA THR A 138 15.09 -7.38 5.16
C THR A 138 15.35 -8.09 6.49
N ASP A 139 16.28 -7.52 7.27
CA ASP A 139 16.53 -7.95 8.66
C ASP A 139 15.56 -7.30 9.66
N ALA A 140 14.71 -6.39 9.21
CA ALA A 140 13.73 -5.72 10.06
C ALA A 140 12.68 -6.70 10.60
N THR A 141 12.09 -6.35 11.74
CA THR A 141 10.86 -7.01 12.18
C THR A 141 9.73 -6.57 11.26
N THR A 142 9.04 -7.52 10.64
CA THR A 142 7.99 -7.25 9.67
C THR A 142 6.64 -7.68 10.22
N ILE A 143 5.70 -6.75 10.27
CA ILE A 143 4.36 -6.98 10.80
C ILE A 143 3.36 -6.71 9.68
N ILE A 144 2.58 -7.74 9.34
CA ILE A 144 1.53 -7.63 8.33
C ILE A 144 0.21 -7.43 9.06
N GLY A 145 -0.44 -6.30 8.81
CA GLY A 145 -1.73 -5.97 9.42
C GLY A 145 -2.88 -6.07 8.44
N GLY A 146 -3.96 -6.70 8.86
CA GLY A 146 -5.19 -6.81 8.08
C GLY A 146 -5.34 -8.13 7.36
N GLY A 147 -6.60 -8.57 7.21
CA GLY A 147 -6.93 -9.84 6.56
C GLY A 147 -6.53 -9.90 5.11
N ASP A 148 -6.73 -8.81 4.36
CA ASP A 148 -6.39 -8.76 2.94
C ASP A 148 -4.88 -8.82 2.72
N SER A 149 -4.11 -8.14 3.58
CA SER A 149 -2.64 -8.18 3.52
C SER A 149 -2.12 -9.56 3.85
N ALA A 150 -2.68 -10.20 4.88
CA ALA A 150 -2.33 -11.57 5.25
C ALA A 150 -2.63 -12.54 4.11
N ALA A 151 -3.81 -12.41 3.49
CA ALA A 151 -4.18 -13.23 2.35
C ALA A 151 -3.22 -13.02 1.18
N ALA A 152 -2.84 -11.79 0.89
CA ALA A 152 -1.94 -11.46 -0.20
C ALA A 152 -0.56 -12.10 0.00
N VAL A 153 0.06 -11.94 1.18
CA VAL A 153 1.40 -12.50 1.42
C VAL A 153 1.39 -14.03 1.42
N ASN A 154 0.33 -14.65 1.93
CA ASN A 154 0.20 -16.11 1.92
C ASN A 154 -0.04 -16.64 0.51
N GLN A 155 -0.92 -16.02 -0.26
CA GLN A 155 -1.21 -16.41 -1.64
C GLN A 155 0.02 -16.28 -2.54
N LEU A 156 0.84 -15.25 -2.32
CA LEU A 156 2.05 -15.01 -3.12
C LEU A 156 3.27 -15.80 -2.61
N GLY A 157 3.12 -16.56 -1.53
CA GLY A 157 4.18 -17.45 -1.04
C GLY A 157 5.19 -16.80 -0.11
N PHE A 158 4.90 -15.63 0.46
CA PHE A 158 5.82 -14.90 1.35
C PHE A 158 5.46 -14.97 2.83
N GLY A 159 4.38 -15.68 3.19
CA GLY A 159 3.91 -15.72 4.57
C GLY A 159 4.96 -16.15 5.59
N ASP A 160 5.74 -17.17 5.24
CA ASP A 160 6.79 -17.72 6.11
C ASP A 160 7.97 -16.77 6.31
N LYS A 161 8.08 -15.74 5.48
CA LYS A 161 9.16 -14.74 5.53
C LYS A 161 8.83 -13.55 6.42
N MET A 162 7.59 -13.45 6.90
CA MET A 162 7.15 -12.34 7.73
C MET A 162 7.28 -12.69 9.22
N SER A 163 7.68 -11.70 10.03
CA SER A 163 7.84 -11.90 11.49
C SER A 163 6.50 -12.15 12.16
N HIS A 164 5.48 -11.38 11.82
CA HIS A 164 4.14 -11.48 12.36
C HIS A 164 3.10 -11.20 11.30
N ILE A 165 2.01 -11.97 11.32
CA ILE A 165 0.85 -11.73 10.46
C ILE A 165 -0.38 -11.63 11.34
N SER A 166 -1.10 -10.50 11.27
CA SER A 166 -2.36 -10.28 11.97
C SER A 166 -3.51 -10.26 10.97
N THR A 167 -4.54 -11.04 11.24
CA THR A 167 -5.76 -11.09 10.41
C THR A 167 -6.88 -10.21 10.97
N GLY A 168 -6.63 -9.47 12.05
CA GLY A 168 -7.65 -8.68 12.74
C GLY A 168 -8.08 -7.39 12.04
N GLY A 169 -7.65 -7.16 10.81
CA GLY A 169 -8.01 -5.97 10.04
C GLY A 169 -7.60 -4.68 10.73
N GLY A 170 -8.41 -3.64 10.55
CA GLY A 170 -8.15 -2.33 11.16
C GLY A 170 -8.09 -2.35 12.68
N ALA A 171 -8.69 -3.33 13.31
CA ALA A 171 -8.65 -3.48 14.77
C ALA A 171 -7.24 -3.82 15.29
N SER A 172 -6.38 -4.35 14.44
CA SER A 172 -4.98 -4.63 14.77
C SER A 172 -4.13 -3.37 14.83
N LEU A 173 -4.64 -2.30 14.29
CA LEU A 173 -3.96 -1.02 14.18
C LEU A 173 -4.35 -0.12 15.35
#